data_5efb65b099b3ff9084ae814470d5ae94
#
_entry.id   5efb65b099b3ff9084ae814470d5ae94
#
_cell.length_a   1.000
_cell.length_b   1.000
_cell.length_c   1.000
_cell.angle_alpha   90.00
_cell.angle_beta   90.00
_cell.angle_gamma   90.00
#
_symmetry.space_group_name_H-M   'P 1'
#
loop_
_entity.id
_entity.type
_entity.pdbx_description
1 polymer ?
#
loop_
_entity_poly.entity_id
_entity_poly.type
_entity_poly.pdbx_seq_one_letter_code
_entity_poly.pdbx_strand_id
1 'polypeptide(L)'
;MSEIELLASPEDLAFVERLRAGDEAAFMALVERHQGPMLRLARMYVSSRAVAEEVVQEAWLGILQGLDRFEGRSSLRTWMYRILVNIAKTRGQREGRSVPFSALAGDDQAEPVVADSWFRGSDDDSPGHWSSLPNDWRGIPEDRLLARETTRVIGETLSSLPAMQAEVIRLRDVMGWSAEEVRNALDLSETNQRVLLHRARSKVRRAVDGYLEGAETT
;
A
#
# COMPACT_ATOMS: atom_id res chain seq x y z
N MET A 1 31.28 -15.83 -8.23
CA MET A 1 30.23 -15.02 -8.86
C MET A 1 28.95 -15.41 -8.14
N SER A 2 28.45 -14.56 -7.23
CA SER A 2 27.18 -14.84 -6.54
C SER A 2 26.05 -14.70 -7.56
N GLU A 3 25.24 -15.75 -7.73
CA GLU A 3 23.97 -15.66 -8.42
C GLU A 3 23.15 -14.58 -7.73
N ILE A 4 22.84 -13.52 -8.43
CA ILE A 4 21.90 -12.50 -7.96
C ILE A 4 20.53 -13.15 -8.06
N GLU A 5 19.93 -13.47 -6.91
CA GLU A 5 18.58 -13.99 -6.84
C GLU A 5 17.64 -12.88 -7.36
N LEU A 6 17.12 -13.06 -8.56
CA LEU A 6 16.19 -12.11 -9.19
C LEU A 6 14.84 -12.21 -8.49
N LEU A 7 14.45 -11.16 -7.81
CA LEU A 7 13.13 -11.06 -7.16
C LEU A 7 12.03 -10.52 -8.10
N ALA A 8 12.41 -9.98 -9.26
CA ALA A 8 11.48 -9.59 -10.31
C ALA A 8 10.92 -10.84 -11.01
N SER A 9 9.61 -10.85 -11.24
CA SER A 9 8.98 -11.92 -12.02
C SER A 9 9.45 -11.90 -13.50
N PRO A 10 9.37 -13.03 -14.22
CA PRO A 10 9.64 -13.04 -15.67
C PRO A 10 8.77 -12.05 -16.44
N GLU A 11 7.53 -11.80 -15.96
CA GLU A 11 6.61 -10.83 -16.54
C GLU A 11 7.09 -9.40 -16.30
N ASP A 12 7.60 -9.08 -15.08
CA ASP A 12 8.21 -7.79 -14.80
C ASP A 12 9.41 -7.52 -15.72
N LEU A 13 10.27 -8.52 -15.91
CA LEU A 13 11.45 -8.39 -16.78
C LEU A 13 11.05 -8.19 -18.24
N ALA A 14 10.10 -8.98 -18.76
CA ALA A 14 9.58 -8.81 -20.11
C ALA A 14 8.92 -7.43 -20.31
N PHE A 15 8.24 -6.94 -19.29
CA PHE A 15 7.62 -5.61 -19.32
C PHE A 15 8.68 -4.49 -19.33
N VAL A 16 9.74 -4.63 -18.54
CA VAL A 16 10.88 -3.69 -18.54
C VAL A 16 11.55 -3.64 -19.91
N GLU A 17 11.74 -4.78 -20.59
CA GLU A 17 12.32 -4.81 -21.95
C GLU A 17 11.43 -4.04 -22.96
N ARG A 18 10.11 -4.17 -22.85
CA ARG A 18 9.20 -3.36 -23.68
C ARG A 18 9.37 -1.86 -23.41
N LEU A 19 9.47 -1.46 -22.15
CA LEU A 19 9.69 -0.05 -21.77
C LEU A 19 11.04 0.46 -22.30
N ARG A 20 12.11 -0.35 -22.22
CA ARG A 20 13.43 -0.04 -22.80
C ARG A 20 13.40 0.12 -24.32
N ALA A 21 12.57 -0.66 -24.97
CA ALA A 21 12.36 -0.57 -26.42
C ALA A 21 11.51 0.66 -26.85
N GLY A 22 11.04 1.48 -25.87
CA GLY A 22 10.23 2.67 -26.15
C GLY A 22 8.75 2.37 -26.45
N ASP A 23 8.20 1.25 -25.95
CA ASP A 23 6.79 0.89 -26.12
C ASP A 23 5.91 1.91 -25.35
N GLU A 24 5.38 2.89 -26.07
CA GLU A 24 4.52 3.95 -25.53
C GLU A 24 3.25 3.38 -24.88
N ALA A 25 2.66 2.34 -25.48
CA ALA A 25 1.44 1.73 -24.94
C ALA A 25 1.71 1.06 -23.59
N ALA A 26 2.85 0.38 -23.44
CA ALA A 26 3.29 -0.19 -22.17
C ALA A 26 3.53 0.90 -21.13
N PHE A 27 4.15 2.00 -21.51
CA PHE A 27 4.37 3.14 -20.61
C PHE A 27 3.06 3.79 -20.17
N MET A 28 2.14 4.05 -21.09
CA MET A 28 0.83 4.62 -20.77
C MET A 28 0.03 3.73 -19.81
N ALA A 29 0.03 2.41 -20.03
CA ALA A 29 -0.63 1.46 -19.13
C ALA A 29 -0.01 1.48 -17.71
N LEU A 30 1.33 1.62 -17.62
CA LEU A 30 2.04 1.74 -16.35
C LEU A 30 1.64 3.03 -15.61
N VAL A 31 1.61 4.16 -16.31
CA VAL A 31 1.20 5.46 -15.77
C VAL A 31 -0.25 5.39 -15.29
N GLU A 32 -1.16 4.93 -16.12
CA GLU A 32 -2.59 4.83 -15.77
C GLU A 32 -2.80 4.00 -14.49
N ARG A 33 -2.09 2.89 -14.36
CA ARG A 33 -2.18 2.01 -13.19
C ARG A 33 -1.61 2.62 -11.91
N HIS A 34 -0.51 3.38 -12.00
CA HIS A 34 0.28 3.80 -10.85
C HIS A 34 0.18 5.28 -10.48
N GLN A 35 -0.25 6.17 -11.39
CA GLN A 35 -0.32 7.61 -11.16
C GLN A 35 -1.12 7.99 -9.90
N GLY A 36 -2.33 7.46 -9.75
CA GLY A 36 -3.18 7.75 -8.60
C GLY A 36 -2.59 7.26 -7.27
N PRO A 37 -2.17 6.01 -7.16
CA PRO A 37 -1.46 5.51 -5.98
C PRO A 37 -0.18 6.29 -5.65
N MET A 38 0.64 6.61 -6.64
CA MET A 38 1.87 7.40 -6.44
C MET A 38 1.57 8.81 -5.92
N LEU A 39 0.54 9.46 -6.44
CA LEU A 39 0.14 10.79 -5.98
C LEU A 39 -0.35 10.77 -4.52
N ARG A 40 -1.14 9.75 -4.13
CA ARG A 40 -1.56 9.58 -2.73
C ARG A 40 -0.36 9.42 -1.81
N LEU A 41 0.58 8.58 -2.20
CA LEU A 41 1.78 8.34 -1.39
C LEU A 41 2.65 9.58 -1.29
N ALA A 42 2.90 10.30 -2.37
CA ALA A 42 3.67 11.54 -2.37
C ALA A 42 3.06 12.60 -1.41
N ARG A 43 1.74 12.74 -1.40
CA ARG A 43 1.02 13.68 -0.51
C ARG A 43 1.25 13.46 0.98
N MET A 44 1.72 12.29 1.39
CA MET A 44 2.07 12.02 2.79
C MET A 44 3.34 12.74 3.24
N TYR A 45 4.22 13.05 2.30
CA TYR A 45 5.55 13.61 2.57
C TYR A 45 5.65 15.10 2.30
N VAL A 46 4.78 15.67 1.46
CA VAL A 46 4.86 17.07 1.00
C VAL A 46 3.65 17.89 1.42
N SER A 47 3.78 19.24 1.34
CA SER A 47 2.82 20.18 1.92
C SER A 47 1.54 20.37 1.09
N SER A 48 1.63 20.24 -0.24
CA SER A 48 0.51 20.53 -1.14
C SER A 48 0.34 19.48 -2.25
N ARG A 49 -0.85 19.49 -2.85
CA ARG A 49 -1.13 18.64 -4.01
C ARG A 49 -0.25 18.99 -5.21
N ALA A 50 0.00 20.27 -5.44
CA ALA A 50 0.84 20.70 -6.55
C ALA A 50 2.28 20.17 -6.41
N VAL A 51 2.85 20.26 -5.22
CA VAL A 51 4.19 19.69 -4.95
C VAL A 51 4.18 18.15 -5.07
N ALA A 52 3.11 17.49 -4.66
CA ALA A 52 3.01 16.03 -4.85
C ALA A 52 2.95 15.65 -6.35
N GLU A 53 2.27 16.44 -7.18
CA GLU A 53 2.23 16.26 -8.64
C GLU A 53 3.63 16.44 -9.26
N GLU A 54 4.39 17.45 -8.83
CA GLU A 54 5.80 17.64 -9.24
C GLU A 54 6.67 16.44 -8.84
N VAL A 55 6.55 15.96 -7.58
CA VAL A 55 7.28 14.78 -7.09
C VAL A 55 6.97 13.54 -7.93
N VAL A 56 5.72 13.33 -8.30
CA VAL A 56 5.33 12.19 -9.14
C VAL A 56 5.89 12.32 -10.55
N GLN A 57 5.88 13.53 -11.14
CA GLN A 57 6.51 13.78 -12.44
C GLN A 57 8.02 13.52 -12.39
N GLU A 58 8.71 14.01 -11.34
CA GLU A 58 10.14 13.75 -11.13
C GLU A 58 10.41 12.25 -10.96
N ALA A 59 9.53 11.53 -10.25
CA ALA A 59 9.63 10.09 -10.10
C ALA A 59 9.48 9.35 -11.44
N TRP A 60 8.54 9.74 -12.29
CA TRP A 60 8.40 9.16 -13.63
C TRP A 60 9.65 9.38 -14.49
N LEU A 61 10.23 10.58 -14.44
CA LEU A 61 11.50 10.85 -15.13
C LEU A 61 12.63 9.98 -14.58
N GLY A 62 12.72 9.86 -13.25
CA GLY A 62 13.70 8.98 -12.60
C GLY A 62 13.52 7.50 -12.95
N ILE A 63 12.27 7.04 -13.08
CA ILE A 63 11.94 5.69 -13.50
C ILE A 63 12.42 5.46 -14.94
N LEU A 64 12.07 6.34 -15.88
CA LEU A 64 12.48 6.22 -17.28
C LEU A 64 13.99 6.22 -17.43
N GLN A 65 14.69 7.15 -16.77
CA GLN A 65 16.16 7.24 -16.82
C GLN A 65 16.85 6.07 -16.13
N GLY A 66 16.16 5.43 -15.18
CA GLY A 66 16.69 4.32 -14.41
C GLY A 66 16.40 2.94 -15.01
N LEU A 67 15.53 2.83 -16.04
CA LEU A 67 15.12 1.54 -16.61
C LEU A 67 16.32 0.70 -17.06
N ASP A 68 17.32 1.33 -17.70
CA ASP A 68 18.52 0.62 -18.16
C ASP A 68 19.34 0.00 -17.03
N ARG A 69 19.20 0.55 -15.81
CA ARG A 69 19.90 0.10 -14.59
C ARG A 69 19.06 -0.84 -13.74
N PHE A 70 17.83 -1.12 -14.15
CA PHE A 70 16.99 -2.05 -13.41
C PHE A 70 17.51 -3.48 -13.58
N GLU A 71 18.02 -4.09 -12.51
CA GLU A 71 18.67 -5.40 -12.51
C GLU A 71 17.76 -6.53 -12.00
N GLY A 72 16.48 -6.25 -11.74
CA GLY A 72 15.54 -7.27 -11.25
C GLY A 72 15.75 -7.72 -9.80
N ARG A 73 16.54 -6.99 -8.99
CA ARG A 73 16.78 -7.30 -7.57
C ARG A 73 15.55 -7.05 -6.66
N SER A 74 14.47 -6.55 -7.21
CA SER A 74 13.16 -6.40 -6.59
C SER A 74 12.10 -6.40 -7.69
N SER A 75 10.81 -6.51 -7.35
CA SER A 75 9.76 -6.28 -8.34
C SER A 75 9.88 -4.88 -8.94
N LEU A 76 9.47 -4.71 -10.22
CA LEU A 76 9.45 -3.41 -10.89
C LEU A 76 8.67 -2.38 -10.06
N ARG A 77 7.55 -2.81 -9.51
CA ARG A 77 6.68 -2.02 -8.63
C ARG A 77 7.43 -1.51 -7.41
N THR A 78 8.10 -2.37 -6.65
CA THR A 78 8.88 -1.98 -5.47
C THR A 78 9.97 -0.97 -5.82
N TRP A 79 10.68 -1.18 -6.93
CA TRP A 79 11.72 -0.29 -7.40
C TRP A 79 11.18 1.11 -7.75
N MET A 80 10.07 1.19 -8.47
CA MET A 80 9.42 2.46 -8.82
C MET A 80 9.00 3.25 -7.58
N TYR A 81 8.36 2.58 -6.60
CA TYR A 81 7.89 3.24 -5.40
C TYR A 81 9.03 3.67 -4.47
N ARG A 82 10.16 2.98 -4.45
CA ARG A 82 11.36 3.45 -3.76
C ARG A 82 11.89 4.75 -4.35
N ILE A 83 11.90 4.88 -5.68
CA ILE A 83 12.28 6.14 -6.35
C ILE A 83 11.36 7.27 -5.88
N LEU A 84 10.04 7.06 -5.95
CA LEU A 84 9.05 8.03 -5.51
C LEU A 84 9.25 8.45 -4.04
N VAL A 85 9.36 7.49 -3.13
CA VAL A 85 9.50 7.77 -1.68
C VAL A 85 10.77 8.54 -1.39
N ASN A 86 11.89 8.22 -2.05
CA ASN A 86 13.15 8.94 -1.87
C ASN A 86 13.04 10.40 -2.32
N ILE A 87 12.42 10.66 -3.47
CA ILE A 87 12.18 12.02 -3.96
C ILE A 87 11.22 12.76 -3.02
N ALA A 88 10.11 12.14 -2.62
CA ALA A 88 9.12 12.72 -1.73
C ALA A 88 9.70 13.10 -0.36
N LYS A 89 10.49 12.19 0.25
CA LYS A 89 11.21 12.47 1.51
C LYS A 89 12.16 13.65 1.38
N THR A 90 12.97 13.67 0.31
CA THR A 90 13.92 14.76 0.05
C THR A 90 13.20 16.09 -0.13
N ARG A 91 12.09 16.11 -0.86
CA ARG A 91 11.29 17.31 -1.08
C ARG A 91 10.65 17.79 0.22
N GLY A 92 10.04 16.90 1.00
CA GLY A 92 9.44 17.23 2.30
C GLY A 92 10.45 17.81 3.29
N GLN A 93 11.66 17.28 3.33
CA GLN A 93 12.76 17.83 4.15
C GLN A 93 13.14 19.25 3.74
N ARG A 94 13.24 19.53 2.43
CA ARG A 94 13.54 20.88 1.90
C ARG A 94 12.44 21.89 2.20
N GLU A 95 11.19 21.45 2.30
CA GLU A 95 10.05 22.28 2.71
C GLU A 95 10.00 22.52 4.24
N GLY A 96 10.98 22.05 5.00
CA GLY A 96 11.00 22.12 6.47
C GLY A 96 9.99 21.17 7.14
N ARG A 97 9.38 20.29 6.36
CA ARG A 97 8.44 19.31 6.83
C ARG A 97 9.16 17.97 7.06
N SER A 98 9.95 17.92 8.11
CA SER A 98 10.36 16.63 8.67
C SER A 98 9.12 16.02 9.32
N VAL A 99 8.42 15.15 8.62
CA VAL A 99 7.31 14.38 9.19
C VAL A 99 7.92 13.19 9.90
N PRO A 100 8.05 13.18 11.25
CA PRO A 100 8.55 12.02 11.95
C PRO A 100 7.60 10.85 11.70
N PHE A 101 8.15 9.65 11.61
CA PHE A 101 7.37 8.42 11.40
C PHE A 101 6.19 8.30 12.40
N SER A 102 6.40 8.73 13.66
CA SER A 102 5.37 8.76 14.70
C SER A 102 4.16 9.62 14.33
N ALA A 103 4.37 10.73 13.63
CA ALA A 103 3.26 11.60 13.18
C ALA A 103 2.47 10.98 12.02
N LEU A 104 3.11 10.17 11.17
CA LEU A 104 2.45 9.41 10.09
C LEU A 104 1.73 8.17 10.62
N ALA A 105 2.23 7.60 11.71
CA ALA A 105 1.65 6.41 12.35
C ALA A 105 0.37 6.70 13.15
N GLY A 106 0.13 7.97 13.54
CA GLY A 106 -0.91 8.38 14.48
C GLY A 106 -0.55 8.06 15.93
N ASP A 107 -1.03 8.87 16.85
CA ASP A 107 -0.81 8.74 18.31
C ASP A 107 -1.79 7.74 18.95
N ASP A 108 -2.02 6.63 18.30
CA ASP A 108 -2.96 5.61 18.78
C ASP A 108 -2.29 4.70 19.82
N GLN A 109 -2.27 5.13 21.04
CA GLN A 109 -1.89 4.31 22.21
C GLN A 109 -3.03 3.35 22.65
N ALA A 110 -4.13 3.29 21.92
CA ALA A 110 -5.20 2.34 22.21
C ALA A 110 -4.74 0.91 21.95
N GLU A 111 -4.95 0.04 22.95
CA GLU A 111 -4.73 -1.39 22.81
C GLU A 111 -5.45 -1.96 21.58
N PRO A 112 -4.87 -2.95 20.90
CA PRO A 112 -5.52 -3.59 19.76
C PRO A 112 -6.85 -4.21 20.21
N VAL A 113 -7.94 -3.78 19.61
CA VAL A 113 -9.31 -4.20 19.93
C VAL A 113 -9.60 -5.63 19.47
N VAL A 114 -8.70 -6.20 18.69
CA VAL A 114 -8.79 -7.56 18.14
C VAL A 114 -7.58 -8.35 18.59
N ALA A 115 -7.81 -9.50 19.21
CA ALA A 115 -6.74 -10.37 19.67
C ALA A 115 -5.85 -10.85 18.51
N ASP A 116 -4.56 -11.02 18.75
CA ASP A 116 -3.58 -11.53 17.76
C ASP A 116 -3.99 -12.89 17.14
N SER A 117 -4.83 -13.68 17.86
CA SER A 117 -5.38 -14.95 17.39
C SER A 117 -6.28 -14.86 16.13
N TRP A 118 -6.72 -13.66 15.75
CA TRP A 118 -7.51 -13.43 14.53
C TRP A 118 -6.66 -13.31 13.28
N PHE A 119 -5.35 -13.27 13.45
CA PHE A 119 -4.39 -13.20 12.35
C PHE A 119 -3.56 -14.48 12.31
N ARG A 120 -3.21 -14.92 11.11
CA ARG A 120 -2.32 -16.05 10.90
C ARG A 120 -0.95 -15.76 11.52
N GLY A 121 -0.42 -16.72 12.25
CA GLY A 121 0.86 -16.59 12.94
C GLY A 121 2.05 -16.40 11.99
N SER A 122 3.22 -16.11 12.58
CA SER A 122 4.49 -15.96 11.84
C SER A 122 4.91 -17.21 11.07
N ASP A 123 4.38 -18.38 11.44
CA ASP A 123 4.73 -19.69 10.90
C ASP A 123 3.78 -20.15 9.78
N ASP A 124 2.80 -19.32 9.38
CA ASP A 124 1.86 -19.63 8.29
C ASP A 124 2.40 -19.13 6.93
N ASP A 125 1.97 -19.75 5.83
CA ASP A 125 2.31 -19.36 4.44
C ASP A 125 1.90 -17.91 4.10
N SER A 126 1.05 -17.31 4.92
CA SER A 126 0.59 -15.92 4.79
C SER A 126 0.54 -15.24 6.15
N PRO A 127 1.68 -14.94 6.79
CA PRO A 127 1.73 -14.36 8.13
C PRO A 127 1.00 -13.00 8.18
N GLY A 128 0.19 -12.81 9.24
CA GLY A 128 -0.54 -11.57 9.46
C GLY A 128 -1.75 -11.37 8.54
N HIS A 129 -2.13 -12.36 7.73
CA HIS A 129 -3.46 -12.39 7.07
C HIS A 129 -4.54 -12.84 8.06
N TRP A 130 -5.81 -12.55 7.72
CA TRP A 130 -6.94 -13.00 8.53
C TRP A 130 -6.95 -14.52 8.65
N SER A 131 -7.05 -15.04 9.87
CA SER A 131 -7.17 -16.50 10.12
C SER A 131 -8.54 -17.04 9.68
N SER A 132 -9.57 -16.18 9.67
CA SER A 132 -10.87 -16.42 9.06
C SER A 132 -11.40 -15.12 8.46
N LEU A 133 -11.88 -15.17 7.22
CA LEU A 133 -12.69 -14.10 6.65
C LEU A 133 -14.03 -14.08 7.41
N PRO A 134 -14.58 -12.88 7.71
CA PRO A 134 -15.95 -12.81 8.20
C PRO A 134 -16.88 -13.43 7.16
N ASN A 135 -17.70 -14.37 7.54
CA ASN A 135 -18.70 -15.13 6.81
C ASN A 135 -18.65 -15.13 5.27
N ASP A 136 -18.81 -16.33 4.69
CA ASP A 136 -18.81 -16.59 3.24
C ASP A 136 -19.88 -15.77 2.51
N TRP A 137 -19.45 -14.81 1.69
CA TRP A 137 -20.25 -13.78 1.01
C TRP A 137 -20.85 -14.26 -0.31
N ARG A 138 -20.99 -15.57 -0.52
CA ARG A 138 -21.44 -16.14 -1.79
C ARG A 138 -22.88 -16.60 -1.71
N GLY A 139 -23.81 -15.74 -2.11
CA GLY A 139 -25.04 -16.35 -2.57
C GLY A 139 -26.39 -15.67 -2.60
N ILE A 140 -26.64 -14.42 -2.13
CA ILE A 140 -28.02 -13.87 -2.15
C ILE A 140 -28.06 -12.43 -2.72
N PRO A 141 -29.14 -12.01 -3.46
CA PRO A 141 -29.25 -10.65 -4.02
C PRO A 141 -29.22 -9.52 -2.98
N GLU A 142 -29.70 -9.75 -1.78
CA GLU A 142 -29.58 -8.85 -0.63
C GLU A 142 -28.12 -8.66 -0.21
N ASP A 143 -27.28 -9.68 -0.39
CA ASP A 143 -25.83 -9.60 -0.12
C ASP A 143 -25.12 -8.58 -1.01
N ARG A 144 -25.67 -8.26 -2.19
CA ARG A 144 -25.07 -7.23 -3.06
C ARG A 144 -25.30 -5.81 -2.55
N LEU A 145 -26.41 -5.54 -1.89
CA LEU A 145 -26.68 -4.26 -1.24
C LEU A 145 -25.81 -4.12 0.02
N LEU A 146 -25.81 -5.14 0.87
CA LEU A 146 -24.92 -5.25 2.03
C LEU A 146 -23.44 -5.15 1.61
N ALA A 147 -23.03 -5.81 0.53
CA ALA A 147 -21.67 -5.73 0.02
C ALA A 147 -21.28 -4.32 -0.47
N ARG A 148 -22.22 -3.57 -1.10
CA ARG A 148 -21.97 -2.18 -1.52
C ARG A 148 -21.85 -1.24 -0.32
N GLU A 149 -22.71 -1.39 0.66
CA GLU A 149 -22.69 -0.58 1.87
C GLU A 149 -21.47 -0.90 2.75
N THR A 150 -21.12 -2.17 2.90
CA THR A 150 -19.88 -2.59 3.56
C THR A 150 -18.65 -2.04 2.84
N THR A 151 -18.63 -2.06 1.51
CA THR A 151 -17.54 -1.46 0.72
C THR A 151 -17.45 0.05 0.97
N ARG A 152 -18.58 0.74 1.11
CA ARG A 152 -18.62 2.16 1.48
C ARG A 152 -18.04 2.39 2.87
N VAL A 153 -18.48 1.61 3.88
CA VAL A 153 -17.98 1.68 5.27
C VAL A 153 -16.46 1.45 5.31
N ILE A 154 -15.97 0.44 4.59
CA ILE A 154 -14.52 0.20 4.46
C ILE A 154 -13.82 1.41 3.84
N GLY A 155 -14.34 1.96 2.75
CA GLY A 155 -13.76 3.11 2.05
C GLY A 155 -13.70 4.36 2.93
N GLU A 156 -14.76 4.66 3.66
CA GLU A 156 -14.83 5.77 4.62
C GLU A 156 -13.84 5.56 5.78
N THR A 157 -13.79 4.34 6.32
CA THR A 157 -12.85 4.01 7.39
C THR A 157 -11.41 4.13 6.92
N LEU A 158 -11.06 3.58 5.74
CA LEU A 158 -9.73 3.74 5.17
C LEU A 158 -9.33 5.20 4.96
N SER A 159 -10.31 6.07 4.64
CA SER A 159 -10.09 7.50 4.45
C SER A 159 -9.87 8.25 5.78
N SER A 160 -10.40 7.73 6.90
CA SER A 160 -10.23 8.29 8.24
C SER A 160 -8.97 7.79 8.97
N LEU A 161 -8.30 6.75 8.44
CA LEU A 161 -7.07 6.23 9.05
C LEU A 161 -5.93 7.25 8.97
N PRO A 162 -4.99 7.22 9.95
CA PRO A 162 -3.70 7.88 9.78
C PRO A 162 -3.03 7.47 8.47
N ALA A 163 -2.40 8.42 7.79
CA ALA A 163 -1.94 8.26 6.42
C ALA A 163 -1.10 6.99 6.19
N MET A 164 -0.16 6.68 7.09
CA MET A 164 0.69 5.50 6.96
C MET A 164 -0.07 4.19 7.21
N GLN A 165 -1.03 4.17 8.13
CA GLN A 165 -1.91 3.01 8.35
C GLN A 165 -2.77 2.75 7.10
N ALA A 166 -3.36 3.80 6.53
CA ALA A 166 -4.15 3.71 5.31
C ALA A 166 -3.32 3.20 4.12
N GLU A 167 -2.08 3.65 3.98
CA GLU A 167 -1.23 3.23 2.86
C GLU A 167 -0.74 1.79 3.03
N VAL A 168 -0.30 1.40 4.22
CA VAL A 168 0.15 0.01 4.48
C VAL A 168 -0.98 -0.97 4.23
N ILE A 169 -2.21 -0.74 4.72
CA ILE A 169 -3.34 -1.65 4.48
C ILE A 169 -3.76 -1.66 3.00
N ARG A 170 -3.72 -0.53 2.29
CA ARG A 170 -4.00 -0.49 0.85
C ARG A 170 -3.00 -1.31 0.06
N LEU A 171 -1.71 -1.15 0.33
CA LEU A 171 -0.67 -1.89 -0.37
C LEU A 171 -0.78 -3.40 -0.08
N ARG A 172 -0.98 -3.78 1.18
CA ARG A 172 -1.03 -5.18 1.61
C ARG A 172 -2.32 -5.90 1.19
N ASP A 173 -3.48 -5.32 1.55
CA ASP A 173 -4.76 -6.02 1.50
C ASP A 173 -5.58 -5.70 0.25
N VAL A 174 -5.40 -4.52 -0.34
CA VAL A 174 -6.11 -4.13 -1.57
C VAL A 174 -5.28 -4.40 -2.83
N MET A 175 -3.98 -4.08 -2.79
CA MET A 175 -3.09 -4.23 -3.93
C MET A 175 -2.28 -5.54 -3.92
N GLY A 176 -2.37 -6.34 -2.87
CA GLY A 176 -1.78 -7.68 -2.78
C GLY A 176 -0.24 -7.70 -2.69
N TRP A 177 0.37 -6.62 -2.18
CA TRP A 177 1.83 -6.58 -2.03
C TRP A 177 2.30 -7.50 -0.89
N SER A 178 3.46 -8.10 -1.03
CA SER A 178 4.10 -8.83 0.07
C SER A 178 4.52 -7.88 1.20
N ALA A 179 4.74 -8.43 2.40
CA ALA A 179 5.25 -7.65 3.53
C ALA A 179 6.60 -7.01 3.20
N GLU A 180 7.47 -7.75 2.52
CA GLU A 180 8.79 -7.29 2.12
C GLU A 180 8.72 -6.16 1.10
N GLU A 181 7.87 -6.26 0.07
CA GLU A 181 7.67 -5.19 -0.90
C GLU A 181 7.23 -3.89 -0.24
N VAL A 182 6.27 -3.95 0.70
CA VAL A 182 5.80 -2.77 1.43
C VAL A 182 6.91 -2.17 2.30
N ARG A 183 7.66 -3.00 3.03
CA ARG A 183 8.81 -2.52 3.83
C ARG A 183 9.84 -1.82 2.97
N ASN A 184 10.20 -2.46 1.87
CA ASN A 184 11.20 -1.93 0.94
C ASN A 184 10.74 -0.64 0.24
N ALA A 185 9.47 -0.55 -0.13
CA ALA A 185 8.92 0.64 -0.81
C ALA A 185 8.75 1.83 0.14
N LEU A 186 8.26 1.58 1.37
CA LEU A 186 7.97 2.63 2.34
C LEU A 186 9.14 2.92 3.30
N ASP A 187 10.23 2.15 3.21
CA ASP A 187 11.39 2.23 4.10
C ASP A 187 10.97 2.00 5.58
N LEU A 188 10.26 0.90 5.82
CA LEU A 188 9.74 0.52 7.12
C LEU A 188 10.53 -0.66 7.71
N SER A 189 10.71 -0.66 9.04
CA SER A 189 11.11 -1.88 9.73
C SER A 189 9.96 -2.89 9.74
N GLU A 190 10.29 -4.17 9.94
CA GLU A 190 9.29 -5.23 10.03
C GLU A 190 8.30 -4.99 11.17
N THR A 191 8.80 -4.63 12.33
CA THR A 191 7.98 -4.32 13.50
C THR A 191 7.01 -3.17 13.22
N ASN A 192 7.51 -2.07 12.62
CA ASN A 192 6.66 -0.92 12.31
C ASN A 192 5.58 -1.27 11.28
N GLN A 193 5.92 -1.99 10.22
CA GLN A 193 4.96 -2.39 9.21
C GLN A 193 3.86 -3.28 9.82
N ARG A 194 4.25 -4.24 10.70
CA ARG A 194 3.32 -5.14 11.37
C ARG A 194 2.37 -4.39 12.31
N VAL A 195 2.88 -3.46 13.11
CA VAL A 195 2.07 -2.63 14.01
C VAL A 195 1.08 -1.75 13.24
N LEU A 196 1.54 -1.08 12.16
CA LEU A 196 0.68 -0.25 11.33
C LEU A 196 -0.45 -1.04 10.68
N LEU A 197 -0.13 -2.19 10.09
CA LEU A 197 -1.10 -3.06 9.45
C LEU A 197 -2.13 -3.59 10.45
N HIS A 198 -1.67 -4.06 11.62
CA HIS A 198 -2.53 -4.55 12.68
C HIS A 198 -3.52 -3.48 13.15
N ARG A 199 -3.04 -2.27 13.44
CA ARG A 199 -3.90 -1.14 13.85
C ARG A 199 -4.92 -0.77 12.77
N ALA A 200 -4.49 -0.73 11.50
CA ALA A 200 -5.37 -0.43 10.39
C ALA A 200 -6.49 -1.47 10.25
N ARG A 201 -6.13 -2.77 10.28
CA ARG A 201 -7.09 -3.87 10.19
C ARG A 201 -8.08 -3.86 11.35
N SER A 202 -7.61 -3.61 12.58
CA SER A 202 -8.47 -3.54 13.77
C SER A 202 -9.52 -2.44 13.65
N LYS A 203 -9.16 -1.26 13.12
CA LYS A 203 -10.11 -0.17 12.91
C LYS A 203 -11.13 -0.49 11.83
N VAL A 204 -10.70 -1.05 10.70
CA VAL A 204 -11.59 -1.46 9.60
C VAL A 204 -12.57 -2.53 10.10
N ARG A 205 -12.08 -3.53 10.84
CA ARG A 205 -12.94 -4.56 11.39
C ARG A 205 -14.00 -4.00 12.32
N ARG A 206 -13.61 -3.17 13.29
CA ARG A 206 -14.57 -2.53 14.21
C ARG A 206 -15.67 -1.77 13.48
N ALA A 207 -15.31 -1.04 12.43
CA ALA A 207 -16.28 -0.28 11.63
C ALA A 207 -17.25 -1.21 10.89
N VAL A 208 -16.76 -2.33 10.36
CA VAL A 208 -17.61 -3.33 9.68
C VAL A 208 -18.48 -4.08 10.68
N ASP A 209 -17.94 -4.55 11.81
CA ASP A 209 -18.70 -5.26 12.83
C ASP A 209 -19.82 -4.36 13.39
N GLY A 210 -19.52 -3.10 13.72
CA GLY A 210 -20.55 -2.15 14.19
C GLY A 210 -21.62 -1.82 13.15
N TYR A 211 -21.27 -1.82 11.86
CA TYR A 211 -22.26 -1.68 10.79
C TYR A 211 -23.18 -2.90 10.71
N LEU A 212 -22.63 -4.12 10.77
CA LEU A 212 -23.40 -5.37 10.68
C LEU A 212 -24.34 -5.55 11.89
N GLU A 213 -23.87 -5.24 13.11
CA GLU A 213 -24.71 -5.28 14.32
C GLU A 213 -25.85 -4.27 14.25
N GLY A 214 -25.63 -3.08 13.68
CA GLY A 214 -26.68 -2.07 13.46
C GLY A 214 -27.71 -2.51 12.39
N ALA A 215 -27.29 -3.26 11.38
CA ALA A 215 -28.17 -3.78 10.32
C ALA A 215 -29.06 -4.92 10.80
N GLU A 216 -28.61 -5.74 11.76
CA GLU A 216 -29.41 -6.84 12.35
C GLU A 216 -30.50 -6.34 13.32
N THR A 217 -30.42 -5.08 13.75
CA THR A 217 -31.35 -4.49 14.74
C THR A 217 -32.49 -3.69 14.08
N THR A 218 -32.52 -3.53 12.74
CA THR A 218 -33.51 -2.76 11.98
C THR A 218 -34.36 -3.67 11.11
#